data_2b5b485a71540250aabc4480a2585ee8
#
_entry.id   2b5b485a71540250aabc4480a2585ee8
#
_cell.length_a   1.000
_cell.length_b   1.000
_cell.length_c   1.000
_cell.angle_alpha   90.00
_cell.angle_beta   90.00
_cell.angle_gamma   90.00
#
_symmetry.space_group_name_H-M   'P 1'
#
loop_
_entity.id
_entity.type
_entity.pdbx_description
1 polymer ?
#
loop_
_entity_poly.entity_id
_entity_poly.type
_entity_poly.pdbx_seq_one_letter_code
_entity_poly.pdbx_strand_id
1 'polypeptide(L)'
;GVMIQAVLKYYGILAARLHLNDDHDIIKSGLDRCLQAYDVLLMTGGVSMGKFDYVPQILENLGVKKLFHKVRQRPGKPFLFGTYQNQQLIFAFPGNPVSVFMCLHRYFIPWLESSLKVENSSPQYAVLQNDIHFPYPLQYFAQVKLEVNHQGILTARAIESNGSGDFSHLIFTDAFVELPSEKKEFKKGEMYKVWKYNFKF
;
A
#
# COMPACT_ATOMS: atom_id res chain seq x y z
N GLY A 1 -5.12 -6.83 -8.94
CA GLY A 1 -5.12 -8.28 -8.67
C GLY A 1 -3.79 -8.94 -9.05
N VAL A 2 -3.40 -8.93 -10.33
CA VAL A 2 -2.17 -9.62 -10.83
C VAL A 2 -0.91 -9.17 -10.06
N MET A 3 -0.74 -7.88 -9.84
CA MET A 3 0.40 -7.32 -9.10
C MET A 3 0.46 -7.88 -7.66
N ILE A 4 -0.66 -7.94 -6.94
CA ILE A 4 -0.72 -8.52 -5.60
C ILE A 4 -0.32 -10.00 -5.64
N GLN A 5 -0.87 -10.78 -6.58
CA GLN A 5 -0.50 -12.19 -6.72
C GLN A 5 1.00 -12.38 -6.98
N ALA A 6 1.61 -11.51 -7.80
CA ALA A 6 3.05 -11.58 -8.08
C ALA A 6 3.89 -11.33 -6.81
N VAL A 7 3.50 -10.33 -6.00
CA VAL A 7 4.16 -10.05 -4.72
C VAL A 7 3.97 -11.22 -3.74
N LEU A 8 2.76 -11.75 -3.59
CA LEU A 8 2.49 -12.89 -2.69
C LEU A 8 3.26 -14.16 -3.09
N LYS A 9 3.39 -14.39 -4.39
CA LYS A 9 4.18 -15.52 -4.92
C LYS A 9 5.65 -15.44 -4.51
N TYR A 10 6.22 -14.25 -4.38
CA TYR A 10 7.58 -14.06 -3.85
C TYR A 10 7.70 -14.59 -2.42
N TYR A 11 6.65 -14.46 -1.61
CA TYR A 11 6.56 -15.01 -0.24
C TYR A 11 6.10 -16.48 -0.21
N GLY A 12 6.02 -17.16 -1.35
CA GLY A 12 5.55 -18.54 -1.44
C GLY A 12 4.04 -18.73 -1.23
N ILE A 13 3.26 -17.65 -1.26
CA ILE A 13 1.82 -17.69 -1.01
C ILE A 13 1.05 -17.75 -2.33
N LEU A 14 0.21 -18.77 -2.46
CA LEU A 14 -0.73 -18.90 -3.56
C LEU A 14 -2.06 -18.23 -3.17
N ALA A 15 -2.39 -17.14 -3.85
CA ALA A 15 -3.63 -16.41 -3.63
C ALA A 15 -4.65 -16.70 -4.74
N ALA A 16 -5.86 -17.07 -4.34
CA ALA A 16 -7.00 -17.11 -5.26
C ALA A 16 -7.35 -15.68 -5.71
N ARG A 17 -7.75 -15.52 -6.96
CA ARG A 17 -8.18 -14.23 -7.51
C ARG A 17 -9.61 -14.33 -8.00
N LEU A 18 -10.46 -13.46 -7.47
CA LEU A 18 -11.81 -13.27 -7.91
C LEU A 18 -11.95 -11.87 -8.54
N HIS A 19 -12.57 -11.77 -9.69
CA HIS A 19 -13.00 -10.51 -10.29
C HIS A 19 -14.53 -10.41 -10.14
N LEU A 20 -14.98 -9.29 -9.57
CA LEU A 20 -16.40 -8.99 -9.42
C LEU A 20 -16.71 -7.76 -10.27
N ASN A 21 -17.78 -7.84 -11.05
CA ASN A 21 -18.29 -6.68 -11.79
C ASN A 21 -18.87 -5.65 -10.83
N ASP A 22 -18.94 -4.38 -11.26
CA ASP A 22 -19.46 -3.25 -10.45
C ASP A 22 -21.00 -3.32 -10.35
N ASP A 23 -21.50 -4.39 -9.74
CA ASP A 23 -22.89 -4.64 -9.41
C ASP A 23 -23.00 -4.95 -7.91
N HIS A 24 -23.96 -4.31 -7.24
CA HIS A 24 -24.11 -4.41 -5.79
C HIS A 24 -24.32 -5.85 -5.30
N ASP A 25 -25.18 -6.62 -5.96
CA ASP A 25 -25.55 -7.97 -5.52
C ASP A 25 -24.46 -8.99 -5.87
N ILE A 26 -23.79 -8.80 -7.00
CA ILE A 26 -22.60 -9.58 -7.39
C ILE A 26 -21.48 -9.34 -6.38
N ILE A 27 -21.20 -8.09 -6.02
CA ILE A 27 -20.17 -7.75 -5.04
C ILE A 27 -20.53 -8.34 -3.69
N LYS A 28 -21.79 -8.16 -3.21
CA LYS A 28 -22.25 -8.67 -1.92
C LYS A 28 -22.11 -10.20 -1.83
N SER A 29 -22.64 -10.92 -2.80
CA SER A 29 -22.59 -12.39 -2.80
C SER A 29 -21.16 -12.93 -2.96
N GLY A 30 -20.33 -12.24 -3.75
CA GLY A 30 -18.91 -12.58 -3.91
C GLY A 30 -18.12 -12.37 -2.64
N LEU A 31 -18.31 -11.24 -1.95
CA LEU A 31 -17.64 -10.94 -0.69
C LEU A 31 -18.07 -11.87 0.44
N ASP A 32 -19.36 -12.17 0.54
CA ASP A 32 -19.89 -13.11 1.53
C ASP A 32 -19.20 -14.49 1.40
N ARG A 33 -19.12 -15.03 0.19
CA ARG A 33 -18.40 -16.28 -0.07
C ARG A 33 -16.92 -16.20 0.28
N CYS A 34 -16.27 -15.08 -0.03
CA CYS A 34 -14.85 -14.90 0.30
C CYS A 34 -14.64 -14.85 1.82
N LEU A 35 -15.50 -14.16 2.57
CA LEU A 35 -15.44 -14.07 4.03
C LEU A 35 -15.62 -15.44 4.71
N GLN A 36 -16.37 -16.36 4.09
CA GLN A 36 -16.54 -17.72 4.62
C GLN A 36 -15.38 -18.67 4.25
N ALA A 37 -14.62 -18.35 3.20
CA ALA A 37 -13.66 -19.29 2.63
C ALA A 37 -12.20 -18.94 2.93
N TYR A 38 -11.87 -17.71 3.32
CA TYR A 38 -10.49 -17.25 3.44
C TYR A 38 -10.25 -16.45 4.73
N ASP A 39 -9.06 -16.59 5.30
CA ASP A 39 -8.63 -15.86 6.51
C ASP A 39 -8.26 -14.42 6.23
N VAL A 40 -7.78 -14.12 5.01
CA VAL A 40 -7.33 -12.79 4.61
C VAL A 40 -7.88 -12.41 3.24
N LEU A 41 -8.52 -11.26 3.16
CA LEU A 41 -9.01 -10.68 1.92
C LEU A 41 -8.18 -9.45 1.54
N LEU A 42 -7.59 -9.48 0.35
CA LEU A 42 -6.91 -8.33 -0.26
C LEU A 42 -7.77 -7.85 -1.43
N MET A 43 -8.35 -6.68 -1.30
CA MET A 43 -9.28 -6.10 -2.27
C MET A 43 -8.68 -4.89 -2.95
N THR A 44 -9.03 -4.65 -4.21
CA THR A 44 -8.61 -3.46 -4.96
C THR A 44 -9.79 -2.83 -5.67
N GLY A 45 -9.98 -1.52 -5.51
CA GLY A 45 -11.11 -0.76 -6.07
C GLY A 45 -12.34 -0.78 -5.16
N GLY A 46 -13.33 0.03 -5.51
CA GLY A 46 -14.62 0.13 -4.81
C GLY A 46 -14.58 0.77 -3.41
N VAL A 47 -13.45 1.33 -2.97
CA VAL A 47 -13.28 1.91 -1.62
C VAL A 47 -13.00 3.42 -1.63
N SER A 48 -13.07 4.08 -2.78
CA SER A 48 -12.90 5.53 -2.93
C SER A 48 -14.19 6.29 -2.55
N MET A 49 -14.38 7.49 -3.06
CA MET A 49 -15.53 8.37 -2.77
C MET A 49 -16.50 8.49 -3.95
N GLY A 50 -16.42 7.59 -4.94
CA GLY A 50 -17.32 7.59 -6.09
C GLY A 50 -18.75 7.18 -5.72
N LYS A 51 -19.72 7.63 -6.51
CA LYS A 51 -21.14 7.24 -6.35
C LYS A 51 -21.39 5.72 -6.41
N PHE A 52 -20.42 4.96 -6.90
CA PHE A 52 -20.48 3.50 -7.09
C PHE A 52 -19.52 2.73 -6.16
N ASP A 53 -18.94 3.37 -5.16
CA ASP A 53 -18.03 2.71 -4.19
C ASP A 53 -18.82 2.03 -3.08
N TYR A 54 -19.52 0.94 -3.43
CA TYR A 54 -20.40 0.19 -2.55
C TYR A 54 -19.66 -0.69 -1.52
N VAL A 55 -18.39 -0.98 -1.74
CA VAL A 55 -17.61 -1.96 -0.95
C VAL A 55 -17.62 -1.68 0.56
N PRO A 56 -17.38 -0.46 1.05
CA PRO A 56 -17.38 -0.20 2.50
C PRO A 56 -18.75 -0.49 3.14
N GLN A 57 -19.84 -0.12 2.47
CA GLN A 57 -21.20 -0.36 2.98
C GLN A 57 -21.57 -1.84 2.93
N ILE A 58 -21.19 -2.54 1.85
CA ILE A 58 -21.44 -3.97 1.71
C ILE A 58 -20.67 -4.74 2.80
N LEU A 59 -19.41 -4.41 3.06
CA LEU A 59 -18.63 -5.04 4.12
C LEU A 59 -19.27 -4.85 5.50
N GLU A 60 -19.76 -3.64 5.81
CA GLU A 60 -20.50 -3.38 7.05
C GLU A 60 -21.78 -4.21 7.15
N ASN A 61 -22.56 -4.27 6.07
CA ASN A 61 -23.81 -5.06 6.01
C ASN A 61 -23.56 -6.58 6.16
N LEU A 62 -22.38 -7.07 5.76
CA LEU A 62 -21.94 -8.44 5.95
C LEU A 62 -21.36 -8.70 7.35
N GLY A 63 -21.29 -7.70 8.21
CA GLY A 63 -20.79 -7.83 9.58
C GLY A 63 -19.28 -7.60 9.75
N VAL A 64 -18.62 -7.05 8.74
CA VAL A 64 -17.20 -6.64 8.88
C VAL A 64 -17.11 -5.44 9.81
N LYS A 65 -16.33 -5.59 10.87
CA LYS A 65 -15.97 -4.49 11.76
C LYS A 65 -14.87 -3.65 11.10
N LYS A 66 -15.23 -2.50 10.58
CA LYS A 66 -14.31 -1.52 10.04
C LYS A 66 -13.49 -0.90 11.17
N LEU A 67 -12.18 -1.11 11.19
CA LEU A 67 -11.27 -0.54 12.18
C LEU A 67 -10.86 0.87 11.79
N PHE A 68 -10.55 1.08 10.51
CA PHE A 68 -10.39 2.42 9.95
C PHE A 68 -10.67 2.45 8.45
N HIS A 69 -10.98 3.64 7.95
CA HIS A 69 -11.13 3.96 6.53
C HIS A 69 -10.63 5.38 6.29
N LYS A 70 -9.84 5.59 5.26
CA LYS A 70 -9.18 6.85 4.89
C LYS A 70 -8.03 7.22 5.84
N VAL A 71 -6.82 7.02 5.37
CA VAL A 71 -5.60 7.41 6.06
C VAL A 71 -5.13 8.78 5.54
N ARG A 72 -4.62 9.64 6.42
CA ARG A 72 -4.09 10.97 6.05
C ARG A 72 -2.75 10.86 5.33
N GLN A 73 -2.75 10.24 4.15
CA GLN A 73 -1.56 9.96 3.36
C GLN A 73 -1.77 10.20 1.86
N ARG A 74 -0.65 10.28 1.12
CA ARG A 74 -0.60 10.27 -0.34
C ARG A 74 0.61 9.45 -0.82
N PRO A 75 0.42 8.47 -1.76
CA PRO A 75 -0.85 7.97 -2.28
C PRO A 75 -1.59 7.10 -1.25
N GLY A 76 -2.75 6.56 -1.63
CA GLY A 76 -3.43 5.53 -0.85
C GLY A 76 -4.42 6.03 0.21
N LYS A 77 -4.85 7.31 0.18
CA LYS A 77 -5.80 7.87 1.16
C LYS A 77 -7.05 6.98 1.40
N PRO A 78 -7.74 6.39 0.40
CA PRO A 78 -8.95 5.61 0.63
C PRO A 78 -8.72 4.20 1.19
N PHE A 79 -7.55 3.87 1.71
CA PHE A 79 -7.30 2.56 2.30
C PHE A 79 -8.25 2.27 3.47
N LEU A 80 -8.84 1.05 3.46
CA LEU A 80 -9.71 0.54 4.52
C LEU A 80 -9.11 -0.75 5.11
N PHE A 81 -9.19 -0.87 6.42
CA PHE A 81 -8.84 -2.09 7.13
C PHE A 81 -9.96 -2.47 8.10
N GLY A 82 -10.27 -3.77 8.15
CA GLY A 82 -11.32 -4.30 9.00
C GLY A 82 -11.10 -5.75 9.36
N THR A 83 -11.96 -6.26 10.24
CA THR A 83 -11.97 -7.66 10.69
C THR A 83 -13.38 -8.24 10.57
N TYR A 84 -13.47 -9.54 10.31
CA TYR A 84 -14.73 -10.28 10.30
C TYR A 84 -14.64 -11.40 11.32
N GLN A 85 -15.66 -11.52 12.19
CA GLN A 85 -15.72 -12.51 13.28
C GLN A 85 -14.45 -12.57 14.16
N ASN A 86 -13.72 -11.47 14.27
CA ASN A 86 -12.45 -11.29 14.99
C ASN A 86 -11.28 -12.20 14.51
N GLN A 87 -11.40 -12.86 13.38
CA GLN A 87 -10.39 -13.76 12.85
C GLN A 87 -9.92 -13.35 11.45
N GLN A 88 -10.86 -13.12 10.53
CA GLN A 88 -10.50 -12.74 9.16
C GLN A 88 -10.07 -11.30 9.08
N LEU A 89 -9.09 -11.02 8.24
CA LEU A 89 -8.54 -9.69 8.02
C LEU A 89 -8.89 -9.19 6.61
N ILE A 90 -9.36 -7.96 6.53
CA ILE A 90 -9.74 -7.33 5.28
C ILE A 90 -8.86 -6.09 5.04
N PHE A 91 -8.04 -6.14 3.98
CA PHE A 91 -7.26 -5.03 3.48
C PHE A 91 -7.87 -4.57 2.16
N ALA A 92 -8.59 -3.46 2.16
CA ALA A 92 -9.20 -2.94 0.95
C ALA A 92 -8.44 -1.70 0.46
N PHE A 93 -7.73 -1.88 -0.64
CA PHE A 93 -6.85 -0.90 -1.26
C PHE A 93 -7.60 -0.03 -2.27
N PRO A 94 -7.15 1.21 -2.50
CA PRO A 94 -7.67 2.05 -3.59
C PRO A 94 -7.57 1.37 -4.96
N GLY A 95 -8.30 1.86 -5.97
CA GLY A 95 -8.20 1.34 -7.33
C GLY A 95 -6.92 1.72 -8.08
N ASN A 96 -6.27 2.83 -7.70
CA ASN A 96 -5.03 3.29 -8.34
C ASN A 96 -3.86 2.33 -8.07
N PRO A 97 -3.17 1.79 -9.10
CA PRO A 97 -2.12 0.78 -8.94
C PRO A 97 -0.95 1.20 -8.05
N VAL A 98 -0.49 2.46 -8.14
CA VAL A 98 0.60 2.98 -7.28
C VAL A 98 0.15 3.00 -5.81
N SER A 99 -1.10 3.39 -5.56
CA SER A 99 -1.70 3.39 -4.22
C SER A 99 -1.81 1.97 -3.65
N VAL A 100 -2.24 1.01 -4.47
CA VAL A 100 -2.28 -0.42 -4.08
C VAL A 100 -0.90 -0.90 -3.69
N PHE A 101 0.10 -0.62 -4.54
CA PHE A 101 1.47 -1.09 -4.35
C PHE A 101 2.11 -0.49 -3.09
N MET A 102 1.93 0.81 -2.88
CA MET A 102 2.42 1.48 -1.67
C MET A 102 1.74 0.91 -0.41
N CYS A 103 0.41 0.81 -0.39
CA CYS A 103 -0.31 0.29 0.77
C CYS A 103 0.02 -1.18 1.04
N LEU A 104 0.25 -1.98 0.00
CA LEU A 104 0.67 -3.37 0.14
C LEU A 104 2.01 -3.46 0.90
N HIS A 105 3.04 -2.68 0.49
CA HIS A 105 4.37 -2.71 1.10
C HIS A 105 4.42 -1.99 2.45
N ARG A 106 3.56 -1.01 2.69
CA ARG A 106 3.53 -0.26 3.95
C ARG A 106 2.75 -0.96 5.05
N TYR A 107 1.65 -1.65 4.70
CA TYR A 107 0.70 -2.19 5.69
C TYR A 107 0.61 -3.71 5.67
N PHE A 108 0.42 -4.30 4.49
CA PHE A 108 0.17 -5.73 4.40
C PHE A 108 1.46 -6.56 4.57
N ILE A 109 2.52 -6.23 3.84
CA ILE A 109 3.77 -7.01 3.89
C ILE A 109 4.39 -7.02 5.29
N PRO A 110 4.50 -5.90 6.03
CA PRO A 110 5.00 -5.94 7.41
C PRO A 110 4.13 -6.79 8.35
N TRP A 111 2.82 -6.78 8.16
CA TRP A 111 1.92 -7.65 8.89
C TRP A 111 2.17 -9.13 8.53
N LEU A 112 2.29 -9.44 7.25
CA LEU A 112 2.54 -10.79 6.75
C LEU A 112 3.85 -11.35 7.31
N GLU A 113 4.95 -10.61 7.19
CA GLU A 113 6.27 -10.98 7.72
C GLU A 113 6.22 -11.24 9.22
N SER A 114 5.56 -10.36 9.98
CA SER A 114 5.36 -10.54 11.42
C SER A 114 4.53 -11.81 11.72
N SER A 115 3.48 -12.08 10.95
CA SER A 115 2.62 -13.25 11.11
C SER A 115 3.35 -14.56 10.80
N LEU A 116 4.25 -14.52 9.82
CA LEU A 116 5.10 -15.66 9.44
C LEU A 116 6.35 -15.81 10.33
N LYS A 117 6.51 -14.95 11.34
CA LYS A 117 7.70 -14.90 12.21
C LYS A 117 9.01 -14.77 11.42
N VAL A 118 8.96 -14.14 10.27
CA VAL A 118 10.16 -13.71 9.54
C VAL A 118 10.85 -12.68 10.42
N GLU A 119 12.14 -12.83 10.66
CA GLU A 119 12.90 -11.83 11.40
C GLU A 119 12.71 -10.46 10.72
N ASN A 120 12.08 -9.54 11.45
CA ASN A 120 11.84 -8.20 10.95
C ASN A 120 13.20 -7.54 10.67
N SER A 121 13.49 -7.29 9.41
CA SER A 121 14.60 -6.42 9.06
C SER A 121 14.42 -5.08 9.76
N SER A 122 15.48 -4.59 10.40
CA SER A 122 15.47 -3.26 11.03
C SER A 122 14.94 -2.21 10.04
N PRO A 123 14.19 -1.20 10.51
CA PRO A 123 13.73 -0.13 9.65
C PRO A 123 14.90 0.47 8.87
N GLN A 124 14.76 0.56 7.57
CA GLN A 124 15.82 1.12 6.73
C GLN A 124 15.58 2.62 6.52
N TYR A 125 16.66 3.37 6.50
CA TYR A 125 16.66 4.81 6.29
C TYR A 125 17.58 5.15 5.12
N ALA A 126 17.25 6.21 4.39
CA ALA A 126 18.08 6.73 3.31
C ALA A 126 18.19 8.25 3.38
N VAL A 127 19.34 8.77 2.96
CA VAL A 127 19.60 10.21 2.88
C VAL A 127 19.10 10.74 1.55
N LEU A 128 18.32 11.83 1.56
CA LEU A 128 17.81 12.46 0.34
C LEU A 128 18.95 13.05 -0.50
N GLN A 129 18.94 12.75 -1.80
CA GLN A 129 19.89 13.33 -2.77
C GLN A 129 19.42 14.65 -3.38
N ASN A 130 18.13 14.94 -3.31
CA ASN A 130 17.50 16.17 -3.84
C ASN A 130 16.41 16.66 -2.89
N ASP A 131 16.09 17.94 -2.99
CA ASP A 131 14.97 18.54 -2.27
C ASP A 131 13.65 17.96 -2.77
N ILE A 132 12.68 17.81 -1.85
CA ILE A 132 11.31 17.42 -2.16
C ILE A 132 10.37 18.47 -1.60
N HIS A 133 9.45 18.97 -2.43
CA HIS A 133 8.38 19.87 -2.01
C HIS A 133 7.03 19.14 -2.06
N PHE A 134 6.31 19.13 -0.93
CA PHE A 134 4.98 18.54 -0.84
C PHE A 134 4.08 19.44 0.02
N PRO A 135 3.23 20.29 -0.59
CA PRO A 135 2.51 21.37 0.12
C PRO A 135 1.32 20.91 0.95
N TYR A 136 0.93 19.63 0.86
CA TYR A 136 -0.26 19.11 1.51
C TYR A 136 0.05 18.58 2.92
N PRO A 137 -0.85 18.78 3.92
CA PRO A 137 -0.66 18.28 5.29
C PRO A 137 -1.03 16.78 5.39
N LEU A 138 -0.33 15.96 4.65
CA LEU A 138 -0.51 14.51 4.55
C LEU A 138 0.84 13.81 4.67
N GLN A 139 0.85 12.63 5.26
CA GLN A 139 1.97 11.71 5.13
C GLN A 139 2.24 11.44 3.64
N TYR A 140 3.46 11.67 3.17
CA TYR A 140 3.78 11.50 1.75
C TYR A 140 4.75 10.35 1.53
N PHE A 141 4.38 9.45 0.63
CA PHE A 141 5.21 8.34 0.20
C PHE A 141 5.73 8.63 -1.21
N ALA A 142 6.89 9.27 -1.29
CA ALA A 142 7.52 9.62 -2.56
C ALA A 142 8.25 8.41 -3.14
N GLN A 143 8.12 8.19 -4.45
CA GLN A 143 8.86 7.15 -5.17
C GLN A 143 10.32 7.58 -5.32
N VAL A 144 11.25 6.69 -4.98
CA VAL A 144 12.68 6.98 -4.98
C VAL A 144 13.49 5.87 -5.63
N LYS A 145 14.58 6.28 -6.29
CA LYS A 145 15.69 5.41 -6.67
C LYS A 145 16.65 5.35 -5.50
N LEU A 146 17.07 4.15 -5.12
CA LEU A 146 18.06 3.93 -4.07
C LEU A 146 19.44 3.69 -4.66
N GLU A 147 20.46 4.26 -4.04
CA GLU A 147 21.86 4.07 -4.40
C GLU A 147 22.69 4.03 -3.12
N VAL A 148 23.77 3.24 -3.12
CA VAL A 148 24.78 3.28 -2.04
C VAL A 148 25.91 4.15 -2.53
N ASN A 149 26.23 5.22 -1.79
CA ASN A 149 27.32 6.10 -2.14
C ASN A 149 28.68 5.48 -1.79
N HIS A 150 29.78 6.14 -2.18
CA HIS A 150 31.15 5.65 -1.94
C HIS A 150 31.55 5.56 -0.45
N GLN A 151 30.75 6.11 0.45
CA GLN A 151 30.89 6.01 1.92
C GLN A 151 30.05 4.86 2.51
N GLY A 152 29.38 4.06 1.69
CA GLY A 152 28.50 2.99 2.15
C GLY A 152 27.13 3.46 2.64
N ILE A 153 26.78 4.74 2.47
CA ILE A 153 25.51 5.30 2.95
C ILE A 153 24.41 5.08 1.89
N LEU A 154 23.28 4.55 2.31
CA LEU A 154 22.10 4.43 1.47
C LEU A 154 21.50 5.82 1.21
N THR A 155 21.32 6.16 -0.06
CA THR A 155 20.79 7.44 -0.50
C THR A 155 19.53 7.23 -1.33
N ALA A 156 18.64 8.21 -1.35
CA ALA A 156 17.36 8.19 -2.04
C ALA A 156 17.20 9.42 -2.94
N ARG A 157 17.06 9.20 -4.24
CA ARG A 157 16.76 10.23 -5.21
C ARG A 157 15.28 10.16 -5.60
N ALA A 158 14.52 11.18 -5.20
CA ALA A 158 13.12 11.28 -5.59
C ALA A 158 13.00 11.48 -7.11
N ILE A 159 12.07 10.76 -7.70
CA ILE A 159 11.70 10.90 -9.11
C ILE A 159 10.43 11.72 -9.17
N GLU A 160 10.46 12.80 -9.93
CA GLU A 160 9.27 13.61 -10.18
C GLU A 160 8.25 12.76 -10.95
N SER A 161 7.09 12.53 -10.36
CA SER A 161 5.98 11.85 -11.02
C SER A 161 4.96 12.85 -11.53
N ASN A 162 4.46 12.65 -12.75
CA ASN A 162 3.39 13.47 -13.34
C ASN A 162 2.01 13.24 -12.68
N GLY A 163 1.99 12.72 -11.47
CA GLY A 163 0.79 12.48 -10.67
C GLY A 163 0.68 11.05 -10.13
N SER A 164 -0.34 10.82 -9.30
CA SER A 164 -0.58 9.55 -8.60
C SER A 164 -0.96 8.36 -9.52
N GLY A 165 -1.14 8.58 -10.80
CA GLY A 165 -1.49 7.56 -11.79
C GLY A 165 -0.31 6.97 -12.55
N ASP A 166 0.89 7.51 -12.36
CA ASP A 166 2.05 7.09 -13.14
C ASP A 166 2.68 5.80 -12.60
N PHE A 167 2.08 4.69 -13.01
CA PHE A 167 2.52 3.34 -12.65
C PHE A 167 3.87 2.98 -13.28
N SER A 168 4.22 3.59 -14.42
CA SER A 168 5.46 3.28 -15.14
C SER A 168 6.70 3.60 -14.32
N HIS A 169 6.65 4.61 -13.45
CA HIS A 169 7.76 5.00 -12.60
C HIS A 169 8.16 3.94 -11.57
N LEU A 170 7.26 3.02 -11.18
CA LEU A 170 7.60 1.93 -10.27
C LEU A 170 8.67 0.99 -10.85
N ILE A 171 8.84 0.96 -12.18
CA ILE A 171 9.88 0.16 -12.86
C ILE A 171 11.27 0.76 -12.62
N PHE A 172 11.33 2.10 -12.47
CA PHE A 172 12.59 2.86 -12.35
C PHE A 172 12.93 3.23 -10.91
N THR A 173 12.07 2.88 -9.95
CA THR A 173 12.23 3.19 -8.54
C THR A 173 12.36 1.91 -7.71
N ASP A 174 12.93 2.02 -6.51
CA ASP A 174 13.28 0.88 -5.66
C ASP A 174 12.53 0.88 -4.33
N ALA A 175 12.01 2.06 -3.92
CA ALA A 175 11.36 2.25 -2.64
C ALA A 175 10.38 3.43 -2.64
N PHE A 176 9.58 3.48 -1.59
CA PHE A 176 8.90 4.70 -1.15
C PHE A 176 9.64 5.29 0.05
N VAL A 177 9.97 6.57 0.02
CA VAL A 177 10.44 7.30 1.20
C VAL A 177 9.23 7.87 1.95
N GLU A 178 9.17 7.65 3.26
CA GLU A 178 8.08 8.08 4.12
C GLU A 178 8.37 9.47 4.70
N LEU A 179 7.67 10.48 4.23
CA LEU A 179 7.84 11.88 4.60
C LEU A 179 6.68 12.34 5.51
N PRO A 180 6.97 12.96 6.67
CA PRO A 180 5.97 13.30 7.67
C PRO A 180 5.03 14.43 7.22
N SER A 181 3.80 14.44 7.75
CA SER A 181 2.72 15.38 7.40
C SER A 181 2.93 16.80 7.91
N GLU A 182 3.79 16.97 8.91
CA GLU A 182 4.05 18.23 9.61
C GLU A 182 4.99 19.16 8.83
N LYS A 183 5.64 18.66 7.80
CA LYS A 183 6.65 19.36 7.01
C LYS A 183 6.25 19.40 5.55
N LYS A 184 6.57 20.51 4.85
CA LYS A 184 6.28 20.70 3.42
C LYS A 184 7.53 20.68 2.55
N GLU A 185 8.67 21.02 3.16
CA GLU A 185 9.98 21.06 2.51
C GLU A 185 10.89 20.02 3.13
N PHE A 186 11.43 19.14 2.33
CA PHE A 186 12.36 18.09 2.72
C PHE A 186 13.65 18.32 1.98
N LYS A 187 14.74 18.60 2.71
CA LYS A 187 15.99 19.05 2.13
C LYS A 187 16.92 17.90 1.81
N LYS A 188 17.70 18.06 0.75
CA LYS A 188 18.87 17.20 0.47
C LYS A 188 19.71 17.06 1.72
N GLY A 189 20.16 15.84 2.02
CA GLY A 189 20.95 15.51 3.21
C GLY A 189 20.11 15.07 4.41
N GLU A 190 18.81 15.31 4.44
CA GLU A 190 17.92 14.78 5.48
C GLU A 190 17.69 13.27 5.32
N MET A 191 17.52 12.57 6.43
CA MET A 191 17.36 11.12 6.47
C MET A 191 15.91 10.74 6.79
N TYR A 192 15.33 9.83 5.98
CA TYR A 192 13.97 9.36 6.16
C TYR A 192 13.87 7.85 6.00
N LYS A 193 12.84 7.27 6.61
CA LYS A 193 12.52 5.85 6.49
C LYS A 193 12.12 5.50 5.06
N VAL A 194 12.58 4.33 4.58
CA VAL A 194 12.24 3.81 3.26
C VAL A 194 11.54 2.46 3.35
N TRP A 195 10.62 2.24 2.42
CA TRP A 195 9.87 1.00 2.21
C TRP A 195 10.27 0.43 0.87
N LYS A 196 11.22 -0.51 0.92
CA LYS A 196 11.75 -1.15 -0.30
C LYS A 196 10.72 -2.10 -0.91
N TYR A 197 10.69 -2.16 -2.22
CA TYR A 197 9.92 -3.13 -3.00
C TYR A 197 10.73 -3.74 -4.15
N ASN A 198 11.95 -3.24 -4.39
CA ASN A 198 12.88 -3.84 -5.33
C ASN A 198 13.98 -4.54 -4.54
N PHE A 199 14.04 -5.87 -4.65
CA PHE A 199 14.94 -6.74 -3.88
C PHE A 199 16.31 -6.93 -4.52
N LYS A 200 16.72 -6.02 -5.40
CA LYS A 200 18.03 -6.10 -6.08
C LYS A 200 19.21 -5.64 -5.23
N PHE A 201 18.98 -5.31 -3.94
CA PHE A 201 20.00 -4.81 -3.02
C PHE A 201 19.91 -5.48 -1.66
#